data_6c16792b85e686b039a93e7cf65f2e4e
#
_entry.id   6c16792b85e686b039a93e7cf65f2e4e
#
_cell.length_a   1.000
_cell.length_b   1.000
_cell.length_c   1.000
_cell.angle_alpha   90.00
_cell.angle_beta   90.00
_cell.angle_gamma   90.00
#
_symmetry.space_group_name_H-M   'P 1'
#
loop_
_entity.id
_entity.type
_entity.pdbx_description
1 polymer ?
#
loop_
_entity_poly.entity_id
_entity_poly.type
_entity_poly.pdbx_seq_one_letter_code
_entity_poly.pdbx_strand_id
1 'polypeptide(L)'
;AIQALPSLSLPENNNAISWATAYYANTLASYIMNSQPRIKAVFDNWKLQGGTKETFLSNLQKNQEVKNILLSESPWVLEAQTEEQQKERIATLFDLNNIRSNNIAALTRLQELQNSSGAWSWYKGMTGSRYVTTYIAELNARLAMMTGEQPSGTALALQKNAFTYLHQEALKEYREILKAQKDGCLLY
;
A
#
# COMPACT_ATOMS: atom_id res chain seq x y z
N ALA A 1 1.32 6.43 11.86
CA ALA A 1 1.23 5.76 10.55
C ALA A 1 2.23 4.61 10.44
N ILE A 2 3.53 4.83 10.64
CA ILE A 2 4.58 3.79 10.50
C ILE A 2 4.37 2.61 11.46
N GLN A 3 3.89 2.83 12.68
CA GLN A 3 3.61 1.78 13.66
C GLN A 3 2.49 0.81 13.22
N ALA A 4 1.59 1.24 12.34
CA ALA A 4 0.52 0.40 11.80
C ALA A 4 0.94 -0.41 10.56
N LEU A 5 2.12 -0.14 9.99
CA LEU A 5 2.61 -0.82 8.80
C LEU A 5 2.74 -2.35 8.94
N PRO A 6 3.28 -2.90 10.05
CA PRO A 6 3.39 -4.35 10.18
C PRO A 6 2.06 -5.07 10.09
N SER A 7 0.98 -4.49 10.64
CA SER A 7 -0.37 -5.07 10.56
C SER A 7 -1.08 -4.84 9.22
N LEU A 8 -0.66 -3.83 8.46
CA LEU A 8 -1.26 -3.48 7.16
C LEU A 8 -0.50 -4.07 5.97
N SER A 9 0.79 -4.38 6.13
CA SER A 9 1.66 -4.79 5.01
C SER A 9 1.34 -6.17 4.44
N LEU A 10 0.81 -7.08 5.26
CA LEU A 10 0.35 -8.41 4.87
C LEU A 10 -1.02 -8.64 5.50
N PRO A 11 -2.10 -8.65 4.73
CA PRO A 11 -3.43 -8.82 5.27
C PRO A 11 -3.71 -10.28 5.68
N GLU A 12 -4.38 -10.46 6.80
CA GLU A 12 -4.87 -11.77 7.25
C GLU A 12 -6.04 -12.26 6.37
N ASN A 13 -6.81 -11.34 5.81
CA ASN A 13 -7.98 -11.65 4.99
C ASN A 13 -7.66 -11.54 3.49
N ASN A 14 -7.98 -12.60 2.73
CA ASN A 14 -7.75 -12.65 1.30
C ASN A 14 -8.92 -12.00 0.51
N ASN A 15 -9.18 -10.72 0.74
CA ASN A 15 -10.16 -9.93 0.00
C ASN A 15 -9.54 -8.74 -0.71
N ALA A 16 -10.23 -8.20 -1.72
CA ALA A 16 -9.67 -7.16 -2.58
C ALA A 16 -9.35 -5.86 -1.82
N ILE A 17 -10.18 -5.46 -0.84
CA ILE A 17 -9.94 -4.24 -0.05
C ILE A 17 -8.71 -4.40 0.84
N SER A 18 -8.55 -5.56 1.50
CA SER A 18 -7.38 -5.82 2.35
C SER A 18 -6.08 -5.79 1.55
N TRP A 19 -6.05 -6.38 0.36
CA TRP A 19 -4.88 -6.33 -0.53
C TRP A 19 -4.63 -4.94 -1.12
N ALA A 20 -5.69 -4.19 -1.42
CA ALA A 20 -5.56 -2.79 -1.86
C ALA A 20 -4.98 -1.91 -0.75
N THR A 21 -5.43 -2.11 0.49
CA THR A 21 -4.90 -1.42 1.66
C THR A 21 -3.44 -1.77 1.89
N ALA A 22 -3.06 -3.05 1.75
CA ALA A 22 -1.66 -3.48 1.84
C ALA A 22 -0.79 -2.86 0.74
N TYR A 23 -1.27 -2.86 -0.50
CA TYR A 23 -0.58 -2.19 -1.61
C TYR A 23 -0.37 -0.70 -1.33
N TYR A 24 -1.42 -0.01 -0.90
CA TYR A 24 -1.38 1.41 -0.54
C TYR A 24 -0.35 1.68 0.58
N ALA A 25 -0.43 0.93 1.68
CA ALA A 25 0.44 1.11 2.83
C ALA A 25 1.91 0.84 2.49
N ASN A 26 2.19 -0.26 1.78
CA ASN A 26 3.55 -0.62 1.37
C ASN A 26 4.14 0.39 0.38
N THR A 27 3.36 0.89 -0.60
CA THR A 27 3.85 1.87 -1.55
C THR A 27 4.14 3.20 -0.87
N LEU A 28 3.25 3.66 0.01
CA LEU A 28 3.47 4.89 0.78
C LEU A 28 4.69 4.78 1.68
N ALA A 29 4.87 3.65 2.36
CA ALA A 29 6.04 3.40 3.20
C ALA A 29 7.34 3.37 2.39
N SER A 30 7.33 2.72 1.21
CA SER A 30 8.47 2.73 0.28
C SER A 30 8.83 4.16 -0.17
N TYR A 31 7.83 4.97 -0.48
CA TYR A 31 8.03 6.38 -0.83
C TYR A 31 8.68 7.17 0.31
N ILE A 32 8.14 7.05 1.53
CA ILE A 32 8.69 7.72 2.72
C ILE A 32 10.14 7.32 2.96
N MET A 33 10.46 6.02 2.87
CA MET A 33 11.85 5.54 3.01
C MET A 33 12.79 6.11 1.95
N ASN A 34 12.35 6.12 0.70
CA ASN A 34 13.17 6.61 -0.40
C ASN A 34 13.36 8.14 -0.35
N SER A 35 12.47 8.86 0.28
CA SER A 35 12.57 10.31 0.50
C SER A 35 13.59 10.69 1.59
N GLN A 36 14.07 9.71 2.39
CA GLN A 36 15.07 9.89 3.45
C GLN A 36 16.41 9.22 3.07
N PRO A 37 17.33 9.94 2.37
CA PRO A 37 18.55 9.34 1.82
C PRO A 37 19.47 8.70 2.87
N ARG A 38 19.51 9.25 4.08
CA ARG A 38 20.34 8.72 5.17
C ARG A 38 19.85 7.38 5.68
N ILE A 39 18.53 7.24 5.87
CA ILE A 39 17.91 5.96 6.27
C ILE A 39 18.15 4.91 5.17
N LYS A 40 17.94 5.30 3.91
CA LYS A 40 18.22 4.42 2.77
C LYS A 40 19.66 3.92 2.76
N ALA A 41 20.63 4.80 2.93
CA ALA A 41 22.06 4.43 2.94
C ALA A 41 22.39 3.42 4.07
N VAL A 42 21.80 3.57 5.25
CA VAL A 42 21.97 2.62 6.37
C VAL A 42 21.43 1.23 6.00
N PHE A 43 20.24 1.16 5.37
CA PHE A 43 19.65 -0.11 4.95
C PHE A 43 20.39 -0.74 3.77
N ASP A 44 20.86 0.03 2.80
CA ASP A 44 21.63 -0.47 1.67
C ASP A 44 22.97 -1.06 2.13
N ASN A 45 23.68 -0.39 3.03
CA ASN A 45 24.93 -0.90 3.63
C ASN A 45 24.69 -2.19 4.41
N TRP A 46 23.61 -2.26 5.18
CA TRP A 46 23.26 -3.45 5.91
C TRP A 46 22.92 -4.65 5.00
N LYS A 47 22.20 -4.43 3.89
CA LYS A 47 21.92 -5.46 2.89
C LYS A 47 23.20 -6.04 2.29
N LEU A 48 24.18 -5.19 2.03
CA LEU A 48 25.49 -5.62 1.49
C LEU A 48 26.26 -6.52 2.49
N GLN A 49 25.97 -6.43 3.78
CA GLN A 49 26.58 -7.20 4.85
C GLN A 49 25.85 -8.51 5.19
N GLY A 50 24.92 -8.97 4.35
CA GLY A 50 24.22 -10.24 4.53
C GLY A 50 22.89 -10.17 5.32
N GLY A 51 22.37 -8.99 5.48
CA GLY A 51 21.04 -8.51 5.88
C GLY A 51 20.01 -9.40 6.57
N THR A 52 20.30 -9.99 7.72
CA THR A 52 19.26 -10.57 8.59
C THR A 52 18.84 -9.58 9.69
N LYS A 53 17.65 -9.78 10.29
CA LYS A 53 17.12 -8.94 11.38
C LYS A 53 18.08 -8.94 12.59
N GLU A 54 18.63 -10.10 12.92
CA GLU A 54 19.55 -10.31 14.03
C GLU A 54 20.89 -9.59 13.78
N THR A 55 21.39 -9.64 12.55
CA THR A 55 22.62 -8.96 12.13
C THR A 55 22.45 -7.45 12.19
N PHE A 56 21.29 -6.93 11.79
CA PHE A 56 20.97 -5.51 11.86
C PHE A 56 20.92 -5.00 13.30
N LEU A 57 20.18 -5.69 14.17
CA LEU A 57 20.09 -5.33 15.60
C LEU A 57 21.45 -5.43 16.30
N SER A 58 22.25 -6.45 15.98
CA SER A 58 23.60 -6.61 16.53
C SER A 58 24.54 -5.48 16.06
N ASN A 59 24.48 -5.09 14.79
CA ASN A 59 25.29 -3.99 14.27
C ASN A 59 24.86 -2.62 14.83
N LEU A 60 23.57 -2.40 15.05
CA LEU A 60 23.06 -1.21 15.74
C LEU A 60 23.55 -1.10 17.17
N GLN A 61 23.68 -2.21 17.89
CA GLN A 61 24.25 -2.22 19.24
C GLN A 61 25.75 -1.90 19.26
N LYS A 62 26.47 -2.29 18.21
CA LYS A 62 27.92 -2.11 18.10
C LYS A 62 28.32 -0.77 17.46
N ASN A 63 27.45 -0.14 16.69
CA ASN A 63 27.75 1.07 15.96
C ASN A 63 26.86 2.25 16.41
N GLN A 64 27.41 3.03 17.35
CA GLN A 64 26.73 4.19 17.95
C GLN A 64 26.38 5.26 16.90
N GLU A 65 27.18 5.38 15.85
CA GLU A 65 26.99 6.37 14.80
C GLU A 65 25.76 6.05 13.94
N VAL A 66 25.60 4.77 13.55
CA VAL A 66 24.40 4.28 12.84
C VAL A 66 23.15 4.40 13.72
N LYS A 67 23.29 4.11 15.02
CA LYS A 67 22.20 4.29 15.99
C LYS A 67 21.77 5.74 16.06
N ASN A 68 22.72 6.68 16.15
CA ASN A 68 22.44 8.12 16.20
C ASN A 68 21.78 8.64 14.93
N ILE A 69 22.21 8.18 13.74
CA ILE A 69 21.60 8.55 12.46
C ILE A 69 20.14 8.07 12.42
N LEU A 70 19.87 6.82 12.77
CA LEU A 70 18.50 6.29 12.81
C LEU A 70 17.63 7.03 13.81
N LEU A 71 18.15 7.37 14.97
CA LEU A 71 17.43 8.12 15.99
C LEU A 71 17.14 9.55 15.56
N SER A 72 18.09 10.24 14.90
CA SER A 72 17.90 11.62 14.43
C SER A 72 16.88 11.73 13.30
N GLU A 73 16.83 10.74 12.41
CA GLU A 73 15.91 10.72 11.28
C GLU A 73 14.56 10.06 11.62
N SER A 74 14.44 9.46 12.80
CA SER A 74 13.25 8.77 13.27
C SER A 74 12.84 9.25 14.67
N PRO A 75 12.34 10.49 14.82
CA PRO A 75 12.00 11.06 16.14
C PRO A 75 11.04 10.19 16.97
N TRP A 76 10.14 9.45 16.31
CA TRP A 76 9.21 8.53 16.96
C TRP A 76 9.89 7.34 17.67
N VAL A 77 11.13 7.00 17.29
CA VAL A 77 11.94 6.01 18.00
C VAL A 77 12.47 6.60 19.31
N LEU A 78 12.79 7.90 19.32
CA LEU A 78 13.23 8.62 20.53
C LEU A 78 12.14 8.74 21.60
N GLU A 79 10.87 8.73 21.20
CA GLU A 79 9.74 8.74 22.14
C GLU A 79 9.58 7.45 22.94
N ALA A 80 10.39 6.42 22.64
CA ALA A 80 10.38 5.17 23.39
C ALA A 80 11.04 5.38 24.77
N GLN A 81 10.32 5.01 25.83
CA GLN A 81 10.76 5.22 27.21
C GLN A 81 11.75 4.15 27.70
N THR A 82 11.84 3.00 27.00
CA THR A 82 12.72 1.89 27.36
C THR A 82 13.56 1.40 26.18
N GLU A 83 14.72 0.79 26.47
CA GLU A 83 15.58 0.18 25.42
C GLU A 83 14.86 -0.93 24.66
N GLU A 84 13.97 -1.67 25.29
CA GLU A 84 13.18 -2.73 24.65
C GLU A 84 12.20 -2.15 23.65
N GLN A 85 11.50 -1.06 24.00
CA GLN A 85 10.65 -0.33 23.08
C GLN A 85 11.43 0.30 21.91
N GLN A 86 12.64 0.79 22.15
CA GLN A 86 13.52 1.28 21.10
C GLN A 86 13.90 0.17 20.13
N LYS A 87 14.28 -1.02 20.65
CA LYS A 87 14.59 -2.20 19.84
C LYS A 87 13.40 -2.66 19.01
N GLU A 88 12.21 -2.68 19.59
CA GLU A 88 10.98 -3.03 18.89
C GLU A 88 10.64 -2.05 17.78
N ARG A 89 10.78 -0.75 18.05
CA ARG A 89 10.56 0.29 17.04
C ARG A 89 11.60 0.25 15.91
N ILE A 90 12.86 -0.07 16.23
CA ILE A 90 13.91 -0.28 15.22
C ILE A 90 13.63 -1.58 14.42
N ALA A 91 13.12 -2.63 15.05
CA ALA A 91 12.70 -3.84 14.36
C ALA A 91 11.57 -3.56 13.36
N THR A 92 10.69 -2.62 13.68
CA THR A 92 9.65 -2.14 12.75
C THR A 92 10.27 -1.47 11.51
N LEU A 93 11.34 -0.69 11.68
CA LEU A 93 12.12 -0.14 10.54
C LEU A 93 12.74 -1.24 9.67
N PHE A 94 13.14 -2.37 10.29
CA PHE A 94 13.62 -3.53 9.56
C PHE A 94 12.54 -4.18 8.69
N ASP A 95 11.32 -4.30 9.20
CA ASP A 95 10.19 -4.85 8.45
C ASP A 95 9.86 -4.00 7.22
N LEU A 96 10.24 -2.71 7.24
CA LEU A 96 10.18 -1.83 6.07
C LEU A 96 11.05 -2.30 4.89
N ASN A 97 12.09 -3.10 5.13
CA ASN A 97 12.89 -3.71 4.06
C ASN A 97 12.12 -4.76 3.24
N ASN A 98 11.16 -5.41 3.86
CA ASN A 98 10.30 -6.37 3.19
C ASN A 98 9.16 -5.71 2.40
N ILE A 99 8.98 -4.39 2.55
CA ILE A 99 7.91 -3.62 1.91
C ILE A 99 7.87 -3.84 0.40
N ARG A 100 9.02 -3.87 -0.26
CA ARG A 100 9.05 -4.09 -1.71
C ARG A 100 8.51 -5.46 -2.10
N SER A 101 8.87 -6.51 -1.36
CA SER A 101 8.34 -7.87 -1.57
C SER A 101 6.84 -7.92 -1.29
N ASN A 102 6.41 -7.31 -0.19
CA ASN A 102 5.01 -7.24 0.20
C ASN A 102 4.19 -6.43 -0.80
N ASN A 103 4.76 -5.36 -1.36
CA ASN A 103 4.12 -4.55 -2.39
C ASN A 103 3.89 -5.34 -3.69
N ILE A 104 4.91 -6.10 -4.14
CA ILE A 104 4.78 -6.98 -5.31
C ILE A 104 3.73 -8.06 -5.04
N ALA A 105 3.74 -8.69 -3.88
CA ALA A 105 2.75 -9.70 -3.49
C ALA A 105 1.33 -9.12 -3.48
N ALA A 106 1.13 -7.93 -2.89
CA ALA A 106 -0.16 -7.26 -2.84
C ALA A 106 -0.68 -6.93 -4.25
N LEU A 107 0.19 -6.41 -5.12
CA LEU A 107 -0.16 -6.10 -6.51
C LEU A 107 -0.52 -7.35 -7.31
N THR A 108 0.21 -8.46 -7.12
CA THR A 108 -0.08 -9.75 -7.75
C THR A 108 -1.45 -10.27 -7.30
N ARG A 109 -1.77 -10.18 -6.02
CA ARG A 109 -3.07 -10.58 -5.49
C ARG A 109 -4.21 -9.70 -6.01
N LEU A 110 -4.00 -8.40 -6.11
CA LEU A 110 -4.98 -7.50 -6.74
C LEU A 110 -5.25 -7.86 -8.19
N GLN A 111 -4.21 -8.25 -8.93
CA GLN A 111 -4.35 -8.72 -10.30
C GLN A 111 -5.17 -10.01 -10.39
N GLU A 112 -4.92 -10.98 -9.50
CA GLU A 112 -5.68 -12.24 -9.43
C GLU A 112 -7.16 -12.06 -9.05
N LEU A 113 -7.45 -10.98 -8.27
CA LEU A 113 -8.80 -10.66 -7.79
C LEU A 113 -9.59 -9.77 -8.76
N GLN A 114 -8.92 -9.08 -9.71
CA GLN A 114 -9.59 -8.33 -10.75
C GLN A 114 -10.22 -9.31 -11.76
N ASN A 115 -11.49 -9.15 -12.02
CA ASN A 115 -12.20 -9.99 -12.99
C ASN A 115 -12.01 -9.49 -14.44
N SER A 116 -12.51 -10.25 -15.40
CA SER A 116 -12.38 -9.95 -16.84
C SER A 116 -13.07 -8.65 -17.28
N SER A 117 -14.03 -8.14 -16.50
CA SER A 117 -14.65 -6.82 -16.78
C SER A 117 -13.81 -5.64 -16.31
N GLY A 118 -12.71 -5.90 -15.59
CA GLY A 118 -11.89 -4.88 -14.94
C GLY A 118 -12.35 -4.48 -13.54
N ALA A 119 -13.43 -5.08 -13.04
CA ALA A 119 -13.93 -4.84 -11.71
C ALA A 119 -13.21 -5.68 -10.65
N TRP A 120 -13.21 -5.17 -9.41
CA TRP A 120 -12.97 -5.99 -8.22
C TRP A 120 -14.28 -6.33 -7.52
N SER A 121 -14.28 -7.45 -6.85
CA SER A 121 -15.29 -7.89 -5.90
C SER A 121 -14.65 -8.13 -4.55
N TRP A 122 -15.45 -8.41 -3.51
CA TRP A 122 -14.89 -8.70 -2.18
C TRP A 122 -13.95 -9.91 -2.23
N TYR A 123 -14.37 -10.99 -2.88
CA TYR A 123 -13.62 -12.23 -3.00
C TYR A 123 -13.58 -12.72 -4.45
N LYS A 124 -12.58 -13.55 -4.76
CA LYS A 124 -12.42 -14.14 -6.08
C LYS A 124 -13.68 -14.92 -6.49
N GLY A 125 -14.10 -14.76 -7.74
CA GLY A 125 -15.25 -15.47 -8.31
C GLY A 125 -16.61 -14.82 -8.05
N MET A 126 -16.68 -13.76 -7.25
CA MET A 126 -17.92 -12.97 -7.10
C MET A 126 -18.11 -12.01 -8.28
N THR A 127 -19.34 -11.59 -8.51
CA THR A 127 -19.66 -10.52 -9.48
C THR A 127 -18.95 -9.24 -9.11
N GLY A 128 -18.46 -8.51 -10.12
CA GLY A 128 -17.79 -7.23 -9.94
C GLY A 128 -18.63 -6.24 -9.13
N SER A 129 -18.00 -5.57 -8.19
CA SER A 129 -18.64 -4.59 -7.32
C SER A 129 -18.18 -3.19 -7.69
N ARG A 130 -19.12 -2.33 -8.08
CA ARG A 130 -18.84 -0.90 -8.31
C ARG A 130 -18.23 -0.26 -7.06
N TYR A 131 -18.79 -0.54 -5.89
CA TYR A 131 -18.29 -0.01 -4.62
C TYR A 131 -16.82 -0.38 -4.36
N VAL A 132 -16.49 -1.68 -4.41
CA VAL A 132 -15.11 -2.16 -4.18
C VAL A 132 -14.15 -1.59 -5.22
N THR A 133 -14.57 -1.55 -6.50
CA THR A 133 -13.74 -1.02 -7.59
C THR A 133 -13.49 0.47 -7.44
N THR A 134 -14.52 1.26 -7.07
CA THR A 134 -14.38 2.70 -6.80
C THR A 134 -13.43 2.94 -5.63
N TYR A 135 -13.60 2.20 -4.53
CA TYR A 135 -12.74 2.34 -3.36
C TYR A 135 -11.26 2.09 -3.68
N ILE A 136 -10.96 1.01 -4.44
CA ILE A 136 -9.58 0.69 -4.84
C ILE A 136 -9.03 1.76 -5.80
N ALA A 137 -9.83 2.21 -6.76
CA ALA A 137 -9.44 3.28 -7.67
C ALA A 137 -9.14 4.59 -6.93
N GLU A 138 -9.93 4.92 -5.91
CA GLU A 138 -9.72 6.09 -5.06
C GLU A 138 -8.44 5.97 -4.23
N LEU A 139 -8.15 4.81 -3.62
CA LEU A 139 -6.89 4.58 -2.91
C LEU A 139 -5.68 4.81 -3.83
N ASN A 140 -5.73 4.31 -5.07
CA ASN A 140 -4.65 4.49 -6.04
C ASN A 140 -4.50 5.96 -6.47
N ALA A 141 -5.59 6.68 -6.64
CA ALA A 141 -5.55 8.11 -6.95
C ALA A 141 -4.95 8.93 -5.79
N ARG A 142 -5.35 8.63 -4.55
CA ARG A 142 -4.78 9.26 -3.35
C ARG A 142 -3.29 8.99 -3.23
N LEU A 143 -2.85 7.76 -3.53
CA LEU A 143 -1.45 7.38 -3.51
C LEU A 143 -0.65 8.22 -4.51
N ALA A 144 -1.11 8.35 -5.76
CA ALA A 144 -0.48 9.17 -6.78
C ALA A 144 -0.40 10.66 -6.37
N MET A 145 -1.44 11.18 -5.72
CA MET A 145 -1.44 12.55 -5.20
C MET A 145 -0.42 12.75 -4.07
N MET A 146 -0.29 11.78 -3.16
CA MET A 146 0.60 11.89 -2.01
C MET A 146 2.07 11.70 -2.38
N THR A 147 2.35 10.82 -3.33
CA THR A 147 3.73 10.51 -3.76
C THR A 147 4.22 11.38 -4.91
N GLY A 148 3.31 11.97 -5.67
CA GLY A 148 3.62 12.63 -6.95
C GLY A 148 3.98 11.64 -8.07
N GLU A 149 3.96 10.33 -7.79
CA GLU A 149 4.32 9.28 -8.74
C GLU A 149 3.07 8.72 -9.42
N GLN A 150 3.14 8.59 -10.74
CA GLN A 150 2.07 7.95 -11.49
C GLN A 150 2.25 6.42 -11.48
N PRO A 151 1.16 5.66 -11.42
CA PRO A 151 1.23 4.21 -11.49
C PRO A 151 1.86 3.76 -12.81
N SER A 152 2.65 2.70 -12.77
CA SER A 152 3.34 2.13 -13.93
C SER A 152 3.13 0.61 -13.99
N GLY A 153 3.48 0.00 -15.11
CA GLY A 153 3.42 -1.45 -15.30
C GLY A 153 2.06 -2.06 -14.95
N THR A 154 2.04 -3.09 -14.12
CA THR A 154 0.84 -3.82 -13.71
C THR A 154 -0.16 -2.91 -12.98
N ALA A 155 0.28 -2.01 -12.11
CA ALA A 155 -0.60 -1.10 -11.39
C ALA A 155 -1.37 -0.19 -12.34
N LEU A 156 -0.73 0.34 -13.38
CA LEU A 156 -1.37 1.15 -14.41
C LEU A 156 -2.39 0.33 -15.22
N ALA A 157 -2.06 -0.91 -15.57
CA ALA A 157 -2.97 -1.77 -16.31
C ALA A 157 -4.24 -2.07 -15.51
N LEU A 158 -4.10 -2.43 -14.23
CA LEU A 158 -5.23 -2.67 -13.32
C LEU A 158 -6.10 -1.42 -13.16
N GLN A 159 -5.50 -0.26 -13.04
CA GLN A 159 -6.21 1.01 -12.92
C GLN A 159 -6.99 1.36 -14.19
N LYS A 160 -6.40 1.17 -15.37
CA LYS A 160 -7.09 1.40 -16.66
C LYS A 160 -8.29 0.49 -16.81
N ASN A 161 -8.16 -0.80 -16.47
CA ASN A 161 -9.26 -1.75 -16.50
C ASN A 161 -10.40 -1.32 -15.57
N ALA A 162 -10.06 -0.92 -14.34
CA ALA A 162 -11.02 -0.44 -13.36
C ALA A 162 -11.77 0.81 -13.84
N PHE A 163 -11.08 1.77 -14.41
CA PHE A 163 -11.72 2.98 -14.98
C PHE A 163 -12.61 2.65 -16.16
N THR A 164 -12.22 1.72 -17.03
CA THR A 164 -13.08 1.26 -18.13
C THR A 164 -14.38 0.67 -17.60
N TYR A 165 -14.30 -0.20 -16.59
CA TYR A 165 -15.48 -0.77 -15.94
C TYR A 165 -16.35 0.32 -15.29
N LEU A 166 -15.78 1.20 -14.48
CA LEU A 166 -16.52 2.26 -13.80
C LEU A 166 -17.20 3.21 -14.79
N HIS A 167 -16.53 3.53 -15.89
CA HIS A 167 -17.12 4.35 -16.95
C HIS A 167 -18.34 3.67 -17.61
N GLN A 168 -18.23 2.37 -17.89
CA GLN A 168 -19.34 1.60 -18.45
C GLN A 168 -20.54 1.52 -17.49
N GLU A 169 -20.29 1.28 -16.20
CA GLU A 169 -21.35 1.28 -15.18
C GLU A 169 -22.00 2.64 -15.02
N ALA A 170 -21.22 3.72 -15.03
CA ALA A 170 -21.77 5.09 -14.97
C ALA A 170 -22.65 5.41 -16.20
N LEU A 171 -22.24 5.03 -17.40
CA LEU A 171 -23.04 5.21 -18.61
C LEU A 171 -24.32 4.39 -18.59
N LYS A 172 -24.26 3.17 -18.06
CA LYS A 172 -25.43 2.30 -17.93
C LYS A 172 -26.45 2.94 -16.98
N GLU A 173 -26.02 3.34 -15.81
CA GLU A 173 -26.87 4.00 -14.81
C GLU A 173 -27.47 5.30 -15.35
N TYR A 174 -26.67 6.12 -16.03
CA TYR A 174 -27.16 7.34 -16.68
C TYR A 174 -28.27 7.06 -17.69
N ARG A 175 -28.13 6.02 -18.53
CA ARG A 175 -29.16 5.63 -19.49
C ARG A 175 -30.43 5.12 -18.81
N GLU A 176 -30.30 4.38 -17.70
CA GLU A 176 -31.45 3.91 -16.90
C GLU A 176 -32.20 5.10 -16.28
N ILE A 177 -31.49 6.10 -15.76
CA ILE A 177 -32.08 7.33 -15.22
C ILE A 177 -32.83 8.10 -16.32
N LEU A 178 -32.21 8.29 -17.50
CA LEU A 178 -32.88 8.96 -18.61
C LEU A 178 -34.14 8.21 -19.07
N LYS A 179 -34.10 6.89 -19.07
CA LYS A 179 -35.29 6.08 -19.42
C LYS A 179 -36.37 6.25 -18.35
N ALA A 180 -36.05 6.14 -17.09
CA ALA A 180 -37.01 6.33 -15.99
C ALA A 180 -37.61 7.74 -15.99
N GLN A 181 -36.85 8.78 -16.36
CA GLN A 181 -37.34 10.13 -16.49
C GLN A 181 -38.34 10.26 -17.68
N LYS A 182 -38.05 9.62 -18.82
CA LYS A 182 -38.97 9.61 -19.96
C LYS A 182 -40.25 8.86 -19.65
N ASP A 183 -40.18 7.77 -18.89
CA ASP A 183 -41.33 6.95 -18.50
C ASP A 183 -42.14 7.60 -17.35
N GLY A 184 -41.80 8.80 -16.91
CA GLY A 184 -42.49 9.53 -15.81
C GLY A 184 -42.28 8.92 -14.44
N CYS A 185 -41.30 8.06 -14.29
CA CYS A 185 -41.05 7.26 -13.06
C CYS A 185 -40.16 7.98 -12.02
N LEU A 186 -39.54 9.11 -12.39
CA LEU A 186 -38.78 9.96 -11.47
C LEU A 186 -39.71 11.08 -10.98
N LEU A 187 -40.23 10.90 -9.79
CA LEU A 187 -40.82 11.98 -8.99
C LEU A 187 -39.69 12.85 -8.44
N TYR A 188 -39.83 14.15 -8.60
CA TYR A 188 -38.93 15.17 -8.03
C TYR A 188 -38.90 15.10 -6.52
#